data_9efea063c30aa424b759f8c7878a7539
#
_entry.id   9efea063c30aa424b759f8c7878a7539
#
_cell.length_a   1.000
_cell.length_b   1.000
_cell.length_c   1.000
_cell.angle_alpha   90.00
_cell.angle_beta   90.00
_cell.angle_gamma   90.00
#
_symmetry.space_group_name_H-M   'P 1'
#
loop_
_entity.id
_entity.type
_entity.pdbx_description
1 polymer ?
#
loop_
_entity_poly.entity_id
_entity_poly.type
_entity_poly.pdbx_seq_one_letter_code
_entity_poly.pdbx_strand_id
1 'polypeptide(L)'
;MSSTPDQAIIDDAVGIVNQAQEAGLTVRILGAIAVRLQAASHIDLFYRLERLGSSGKTFTDIDLVAYSKQRPSLHKFLENTLHLKLDQYAVLMHGRDRTILHHPEGRYLIDVFFDRLRYSHEIHFGSNPHDGRLSLDPVTISPTDLVLEKTQIHEINEKDIKDLVTLFAACPASDQEGRGQINRRYIGEVLADDWGFWYDANSNLDKVIQFAQRYKEDGRLDTEILKTILARINDLKKDIDEAPKTKQWKKREKDGTKKKWWNDVEERTR
;
A
#
# COMPACT_ATOMS: atom_id res chain seq x y z
N MET A 1 30.92 3.22 2.60
CA MET A 1 30.07 2.99 3.80
C MET A 1 29.18 1.81 3.47
N SER A 2 29.19 0.73 4.27
CA SER A 2 28.28 -0.39 4.04
C SER A 2 26.85 0.10 4.32
N SER A 3 25.95 -0.07 3.34
CA SER A 3 24.52 0.23 3.51
C SER A 3 23.95 -0.66 4.63
N THR A 4 23.01 -0.12 5.42
CA THR A 4 22.25 -0.97 6.36
C THR A 4 21.43 -1.99 5.57
N PRO A 5 21.04 -3.14 6.14
CA PRO A 5 20.18 -4.12 5.46
C PRO A 5 18.89 -3.51 4.91
N ASP A 6 18.30 -2.55 5.63
CA ASP A 6 17.10 -1.83 5.20
C ASP A 6 17.38 -0.93 3.98
N GLN A 7 18.52 -0.25 3.94
CA GLN A 7 18.88 0.59 2.79
C GLN A 7 19.14 -0.26 1.54
N ALA A 8 19.78 -1.42 1.70
CA ALA A 8 20.07 -2.32 0.58
C ALA A 8 18.80 -2.82 -0.11
N ILE A 9 17.78 -3.23 0.65
CA ILE A 9 16.50 -3.70 0.07
C ILE A 9 15.71 -2.55 -0.59
N ILE A 10 15.79 -1.32 -0.05
CA ILE A 10 15.20 -0.13 -0.66
C ILE A 10 15.91 0.18 -1.99
N ASP A 11 17.23 0.17 -2.01
CA ASP A 11 18.03 0.45 -3.21
C ASP A 11 17.76 -0.59 -4.30
N ASP A 12 17.64 -1.86 -3.94
CA ASP A 12 17.25 -2.93 -4.85
C ASP A 12 15.85 -2.71 -5.42
N ALA A 13 14.86 -2.37 -4.59
CA ALA A 13 13.49 -2.11 -5.03
C ALA A 13 13.42 -0.94 -6.02
N VAL A 14 14.10 0.17 -5.70
CA VAL A 14 14.18 1.35 -6.59
C VAL A 14 14.95 1.00 -7.87
N GLY A 15 16.02 0.23 -7.76
CA GLY A 15 16.81 -0.24 -8.90
C GLY A 15 15.98 -1.08 -9.88
N ILE A 16 15.14 -1.99 -9.37
CA ILE A 16 14.21 -2.80 -10.19
C ILE A 16 13.26 -1.88 -10.98
N VAL A 17 12.63 -0.90 -10.32
CA VAL A 17 11.68 0.02 -10.96
C VAL A 17 12.36 0.86 -12.04
N ASN A 18 13.54 1.42 -11.76
CA ASN A 18 14.28 2.26 -12.72
C ASN A 18 14.70 1.45 -13.95
N GLN A 19 15.28 0.27 -13.78
CA GLN A 19 15.66 -0.61 -14.89
C GLN A 19 14.45 -1.10 -15.70
N ALA A 20 13.32 -1.39 -15.03
CA ALA A 20 12.08 -1.72 -15.71
C ALA A 20 11.59 -0.56 -16.58
N GLN A 21 11.66 0.68 -16.07
CA GLN A 21 11.28 1.87 -16.80
C GLN A 21 12.18 2.12 -18.02
N GLU A 22 13.49 1.91 -17.90
CA GLU A 22 14.45 1.96 -19.03
C GLU A 22 14.11 0.90 -20.09
N ALA A 23 13.58 -0.25 -19.69
CA ALA A 23 13.10 -1.30 -20.57
C ALA A 23 11.67 -1.04 -21.13
N GLY A 24 11.07 0.13 -20.89
CA GLY A 24 9.72 0.49 -21.34
C GLY A 24 8.59 -0.20 -20.56
N LEU A 25 8.86 -0.70 -19.37
CA LEU A 25 7.91 -1.40 -18.51
C LEU A 25 7.44 -0.47 -17.38
N THR A 26 6.14 -0.51 -17.06
CA THR A 26 5.56 0.22 -15.94
C THR A 26 5.48 -0.70 -14.73
N VAL A 27 6.33 -0.44 -13.74
CA VAL A 27 6.36 -1.15 -12.46
C VAL A 27 6.41 -0.11 -11.34
N ARG A 28 5.72 -0.34 -10.24
CA ARG A 28 5.74 0.53 -9.06
C ARG A 28 5.90 -0.28 -7.80
N ILE A 29 6.57 0.30 -6.81
CA ILE A 29 6.68 -0.26 -5.47
C ILE A 29 5.38 0.03 -4.72
N LEU A 30 4.88 -0.95 -3.97
CA LEU A 30 3.80 -0.79 -2.98
C LEU A 30 4.26 -1.29 -1.61
N GLY A 31 3.36 -1.35 -0.64
CA GLY A 31 3.71 -1.87 0.69
C GLY A 31 4.61 -0.95 1.50
N ALA A 32 5.34 -1.55 2.43
CA ALA A 32 6.13 -0.82 3.42
C ALA A 32 7.26 0.02 2.84
N ILE A 33 7.93 -0.46 1.79
CA ILE A 33 9.01 0.28 1.13
C ILE A 33 8.44 1.55 0.47
N ALA A 34 7.27 1.45 -0.18
CA ALA A 34 6.61 2.61 -0.76
C ALA A 34 6.20 3.64 0.31
N VAL A 35 5.65 3.20 1.45
CA VAL A 35 5.37 4.07 2.60
C VAL A 35 6.63 4.81 3.05
N ARG A 36 7.74 4.09 3.22
CA ARG A 36 9.04 4.67 3.62
C ARG A 36 9.54 5.71 2.62
N LEU A 37 9.38 5.46 1.31
CA LEU A 37 9.80 6.40 0.26
C LEU A 37 8.90 7.65 0.22
N GLN A 38 7.59 7.49 0.33
CA GLN A 38 6.63 8.61 0.35
C GLN A 38 6.75 9.44 1.65
N ALA A 39 7.20 8.84 2.75
CA ALA A 39 7.39 9.50 4.03
C ALA A 39 8.80 10.10 4.22
N ALA A 40 9.47 10.52 3.16
CA ALA A 40 10.85 11.04 3.21
C ALA A 40 11.04 12.21 4.19
N SER A 41 10.02 13.05 4.37
CA SER A 41 10.03 14.16 5.34
C SER A 41 9.90 13.72 6.81
N HIS A 42 9.50 12.48 7.08
CA HIS A 42 9.25 11.92 8.41
C HIS A 42 9.95 10.57 8.61
N ILE A 43 11.16 10.42 8.07
CA ILE A 43 11.99 9.22 8.17
C ILE A 43 12.20 8.78 9.62
N ASP A 44 12.49 9.74 10.51
CA ASP A 44 12.74 9.47 11.92
C ASP A 44 11.49 8.91 12.62
N LEU A 45 10.31 9.39 12.25
CA LEU A 45 9.04 8.87 12.75
C LEU A 45 8.84 7.42 12.29
N PHE A 46 9.06 7.15 10.98
CA PHE A 46 8.91 5.80 10.43
C PHE A 46 9.74 4.76 11.20
N TYR A 47 11.01 5.05 11.49
CA TYR A 47 11.87 4.14 12.25
C TYR A 47 11.54 4.14 13.75
N ARG A 48 11.17 5.28 14.35
CA ARG A 48 10.79 5.40 15.77
C ARG A 48 9.56 4.56 16.11
N LEU A 49 8.64 4.37 15.18
CA LEU A 49 7.47 3.53 15.37
C LEU A 49 7.78 2.02 15.40
N GLU A 50 9.00 1.62 15.03
CA GLU A 50 9.46 0.21 15.08
C GLU A 50 8.44 -0.75 14.42
N ARG A 51 8.26 -0.62 13.10
CA ARG A 51 7.22 -1.28 12.32
C ARG A 51 7.09 -2.80 12.61
N LEU A 52 8.21 -3.51 12.67
CA LEU A 52 8.28 -4.95 12.97
C LEU A 52 8.81 -5.26 14.39
N GLY A 53 8.69 -4.29 15.31
CA GLY A 53 9.24 -4.39 16.65
C GLY A 53 10.75 -4.14 16.69
N SER A 54 11.37 -4.48 17.83
CA SER A 54 12.79 -4.20 18.11
C SER A 54 13.80 -5.14 17.40
N SER A 55 13.36 -5.93 16.43
CA SER A 55 14.21 -6.94 15.74
C SER A 55 15.29 -6.33 14.81
N GLY A 56 15.29 -5.02 14.61
CA GLY A 56 16.23 -4.31 13.75
C GLY A 56 15.99 -4.49 12.24
N LYS A 57 15.05 -5.33 11.82
CA LYS A 57 14.58 -5.44 10.44
C LYS A 57 13.30 -4.64 10.26
N THR A 58 13.20 -3.86 9.21
CA THR A 58 12.00 -3.09 8.87
C THR A 58 11.27 -3.68 7.66
N PHE A 59 12.01 -4.27 6.73
CA PHE A 59 11.51 -4.87 5.50
C PHE A 59 11.91 -6.34 5.38
N THR A 60 11.02 -7.18 4.84
CA THR A 60 11.22 -8.61 4.63
C THR A 60 11.13 -9.00 3.16
N ASP A 61 10.44 -8.21 2.36
CA ASP A 61 10.06 -8.46 0.98
C ASP A 61 9.95 -7.16 0.18
N ILE A 62 9.89 -7.29 -1.13
CA ILE A 62 9.64 -6.20 -2.06
C ILE A 62 8.29 -6.48 -2.72
N ASP A 63 7.33 -5.58 -2.51
CA ASP A 63 6.03 -5.65 -3.16
C ASP A 63 6.02 -4.71 -4.36
N LEU A 64 5.62 -5.24 -5.53
CA LEU A 64 5.57 -4.53 -6.79
C LEU A 64 4.19 -4.67 -7.43
N VAL A 65 3.81 -3.68 -8.24
CA VAL A 65 2.62 -3.74 -9.09
C VAL A 65 2.96 -3.32 -10.52
N ALA A 66 2.35 -4.00 -11.49
CA ALA A 66 2.51 -3.73 -12.91
C ALA A 66 1.19 -3.93 -13.66
N TYR A 67 1.15 -3.59 -14.94
CA TYR A 67 -0.01 -3.90 -15.79
C TYR A 67 0.08 -5.30 -16.39
N SER A 68 -1.01 -6.06 -16.33
CA SER A 68 -1.08 -7.45 -16.81
C SER A 68 -0.73 -7.60 -18.30
N LYS A 69 -1.00 -6.59 -19.11
CA LYS A 69 -0.62 -6.54 -20.53
C LYS A 69 0.89 -6.62 -20.75
N GLN A 70 1.68 -6.19 -19.77
CA GLN A 70 3.15 -6.22 -19.82
C GLN A 70 3.75 -7.50 -19.19
N ARG A 71 2.92 -8.38 -18.60
CA ARG A 71 3.37 -9.55 -17.84
C ARG A 71 4.41 -10.41 -18.57
N PRO A 72 4.23 -10.81 -19.84
CA PRO A 72 5.24 -11.64 -20.52
C PRO A 72 6.60 -10.95 -20.64
N SER A 73 6.60 -9.66 -20.99
CA SER A 73 7.82 -8.85 -21.11
C SER A 73 8.46 -8.60 -19.74
N LEU A 74 7.63 -8.37 -18.71
CA LEU A 74 8.10 -8.18 -17.35
C LEU A 74 8.73 -9.45 -16.79
N HIS A 75 8.12 -10.62 -16.96
CA HIS A 75 8.72 -11.89 -16.53
C HIS A 75 10.08 -12.11 -17.18
N LYS A 76 10.17 -11.93 -18.51
CA LYS A 76 11.43 -12.04 -19.24
C LYS A 76 12.50 -11.07 -18.70
N PHE A 77 12.11 -9.84 -18.39
CA PHE A 77 13.00 -8.84 -17.79
C PHE A 77 13.48 -9.27 -16.40
N LEU A 78 12.57 -9.67 -15.50
CA LEU A 78 12.90 -10.08 -14.14
C LEU A 78 13.81 -11.32 -14.09
N GLU A 79 13.59 -12.31 -14.96
CA GLU A 79 14.37 -13.53 -15.00
C GLU A 79 15.71 -13.34 -15.74
N ASN A 80 15.70 -12.73 -16.92
CA ASN A 80 16.89 -12.69 -17.78
C ASN A 80 17.81 -11.50 -17.50
N THR A 81 17.26 -10.36 -17.06
CA THR A 81 18.06 -9.14 -16.78
C THR A 81 18.44 -9.07 -15.31
N LEU A 82 17.48 -9.35 -14.42
CA LEU A 82 17.70 -9.26 -12.96
C LEU A 82 18.05 -10.61 -12.32
N HIS A 83 18.03 -11.69 -13.10
CA HIS A 83 18.35 -13.07 -12.66
C HIS A 83 17.51 -13.56 -11.48
N LEU A 84 16.30 -13.01 -11.30
CA LEU A 84 15.38 -13.44 -10.27
C LEU A 84 14.78 -14.82 -10.61
N LYS A 85 14.51 -15.62 -9.59
CA LYS A 85 13.99 -16.98 -9.77
C LYS A 85 12.49 -17.01 -9.55
N LEU A 86 11.73 -17.39 -10.58
CA LEU A 86 10.28 -17.54 -10.51
C LEU A 86 9.89 -18.70 -9.58
N ASP A 87 8.97 -18.44 -8.65
CA ASP A 87 8.36 -19.48 -7.83
C ASP A 87 7.27 -20.21 -8.65
N GLN A 88 7.63 -21.34 -9.23
CA GLN A 88 6.74 -22.13 -10.09
C GLN A 88 5.49 -22.64 -9.34
N TYR A 89 5.62 -22.98 -8.06
CA TYR A 89 4.49 -23.40 -7.24
C TYR A 89 3.51 -22.24 -7.01
N ALA A 90 4.01 -21.07 -6.71
CA ALA A 90 3.18 -19.88 -6.56
C ALA A 90 2.48 -19.48 -7.87
N VAL A 91 3.13 -19.65 -9.02
CA VAL A 91 2.51 -19.45 -10.34
C VAL A 91 1.34 -20.40 -10.57
N LEU A 92 1.47 -21.65 -10.19
CA LEU A 92 0.40 -22.64 -10.32
C LEU A 92 -0.81 -22.28 -9.45
N MET A 93 -0.59 -21.81 -8.23
CA MET A 93 -1.65 -21.53 -7.25
C MET A 93 -2.25 -20.12 -7.41
N HIS A 94 -1.47 -19.11 -7.75
CA HIS A 94 -1.85 -17.69 -7.71
C HIS A 94 -1.50 -16.92 -8.99
N GLY A 95 -0.97 -17.57 -10.01
CA GLY A 95 -0.38 -16.94 -11.20
C GLY A 95 -1.33 -16.06 -12.02
N ARG A 96 -2.63 -16.08 -11.70
CA ARG A 96 -3.62 -15.21 -12.33
C ARG A 96 -3.54 -13.77 -11.80
N ASP A 97 -3.34 -13.60 -10.51
CA ASP A 97 -3.41 -12.30 -9.81
C ASP A 97 -2.04 -11.77 -9.41
N ARG A 98 -1.05 -12.65 -9.16
CA ARG A 98 0.30 -12.26 -8.75
C ARG A 98 1.38 -13.23 -9.21
N THR A 99 2.63 -12.77 -9.19
CA THR A 99 3.83 -13.56 -9.45
C THR A 99 4.80 -13.39 -8.30
N ILE A 100 5.36 -14.48 -7.78
CA ILE A 100 6.37 -14.47 -6.72
C ILE A 100 7.71 -14.88 -7.30
N LEU A 101 8.75 -14.12 -6.94
CA LEU A 101 10.13 -14.40 -7.34
C LEU A 101 11.03 -14.39 -6.10
N HIS A 102 12.12 -15.14 -6.19
CA HIS A 102 13.15 -15.21 -5.17
C HIS A 102 14.39 -14.45 -5.62
N HIS A 103 14.96 -13.66 -4.72
CA HIS A 103 16.30 -13.12 -4.95
C HIS A 103 17.31 -14.28 -5.13
N PRO A 104 18.27 -14.20 -6.08
CA PRO A 104 19.20 -15.31 -6.36
C PRO A 104 19.97 -15.80 -5.14
N GLU A 105 20.31 -14.90 -4.23
CA GLU A 105 21.02 -15.18 -2.99
C GLU A 105 20.08 -15.38 -1.78
N GLY A 106 18.76 -15.43 -2.00
CA GLY A 106 17.77 -15.66 -0.94
C GLY A 106 17.61 -14.50 0.05
N ARG A 107 18.00 -13.26 -0.32
CA ARG A 107 17.95 -12.11 0.58
C ARG A 107 16.51 -11.68 0.92
N TYR A 108 15.60 -11.75 -0.04
CA TYR A 108 14.18 -11.38 0.08
C TYR A 108 13.33 -12.05 -1.01
N LEU A 109 12.04 -12.01 -0.83
CA LEU A 109 11.05 -12.35 -1.85
C LEU A 109 10.59 -11.08 -2.59
N ILE A 110 10.15 -11.24 -3.82
CA ILE A 110 9.51 -10.18 -4.60
C ILE A 110 8.11 -10.67 -4.97
N ASP A 111 7.10 -9.91 -4.61
CA ASP A 111 5.71 -10.18 -4.97
C ASP A 111 5.25 -9.15 -6.00
N VAL A 112 4.80 -9.59 -7.17
CA VAL A 112 4.36 -8.71 -8.26
C VAL A 112 2.87 -8.90 -8.50
N PHE A 113 2.08 -7.88 -8.19
CA PHE A 113 0.64 -7.81 -8.45
C PHE A 113 0.36 -7.24 -9.84
N PHE A 114 -0.83 -7.51 -10.39
CA PHE A 114 -1.19 -7.04 -11.73
C PHE A 114 -2.56 -6.38 -11.76
N ASP A 115 -2.61 -5.14 -12.30
CA ASP A 115 -3.79 -4.31 -12.51
C ASP A 115 -4.56 -3.93 -11.24
N ARG A 116 -4.47 -4.76 -10.21
CA ARG A 116 -5.23 -4.60 -8.96
C ARG A 116 -4.55 -5.31 -7.80
N LEU A 117 -4.90 -4.86 -6.60
CA LEU A 117 -4.56 -5.52 -5.34
C LEU A 117 -5.82 -6.07 -4.72
N ARG A 118 -5.86 -7.38 -4.49
CA ARG A 118 -7.02 -8.06 -3.90
C ARG A 118 -6.61 -8.72 -2.60
N TYR A 119 -6.99 -8.06 -1.50
CA TYR A 119 -6.94 -8.63 -0.15
C TYR A 119 -8.37 -8.73 0.40
N SER A 120 -8.69 -8.10 1.53
CA SER A 120 -10.06 -8.12 2.04
C SER A 120 -11.04 -7.42 1.09
N HIS A 121 -10.58 -6.40 0.36
CA HIS A 121 -11.28 -5.69 -0.70
C HIS A 121 -10.42 -5.61 -1.95
N GLU A 122 -10.87 -4.89 -2.97
CA GLU A 122 -10.17 -4.78 -4.24
C GLU A 122 -9.83 -3.32 -4.55
N ILE A 123 -8.57 -3.08 -4.92
CA ILE A 123 -8.07 -1.76 -5.38
C ILE A 123 -7.61 -1.91 -6.81
N HIS A 124 -8.13 -1.06 -7.70
CA HIS A 124 -7.81 -1.08 -9.11
C HIS A 124 -6.76 -0.01 -9.47
N PHE A 125 -5.70 -0.42 -10.14
CA PHE A 125 -4.69 0.48 -10.67
C PHE A 125 -4.87 0.80 -12.16
N GLY A 126 -5.89 0.23 -12.81
CA GLY A 126 -6.09 0.30 -14.25
C GLY A 126 -5.38 -0.83 -14.99
N SER A 127 -5.41 -0.81 -16.32
CA SER A 127 -4.86 -1.88 -17.17
C SER A 127 -3.82 -1.42 -18.20
N ASN A 128 -3.49 -0.14 -18.19
CA ASN A 128 -2.50 0.44 -19.12
C ASN A 128 -1.93 1.78 -18.59
N PRO A 129 -0.74 2.23 -19.08
CA PRO A 129 -0.08 3.44 -18.59
C PRO A 129 -0.79 4.76 -18.87
N HIS A 130 -1.70 4.82 -19.85
CA HIS A 130 -2.30 6.09 -20.30
C HIS A 130 -3.34 6.63 -19.32
N ASP A 131 -4.13 5.75 -18.74
CA ASP A 131 -5.25 6.07 -17.86
C ASP A 131 -5.19 5.33 -16.51
N GLY A 132 -4.12 4.56 -16.29
CA GLY A 132 -3.91 3.82 -15.07
C GLY A 132 -3.21 4.64 -13.99
N ARG A 133 -3.47 4.30 -12.75
CA ARG A 133 -2.95 4.99 -11.56
C ARG A 133 -1.44 4.83 -11.34
N LEU A 134 -0.81 3.82 -11.96
CA LEU A 134 0.65 3.63 -11.89
C LEU A 134 1.44 4.74 -12.62
N SER A 135 0.78 5.65 -13.32
CA SER A 135 1.39 6.85 -13.92
C SER A 135 1.52 8.02 -12.95
N LEU A 136 0.84 7.99 -11.79
CA LEU A 136 0.77 9.10 -10.83
C LEU A 136 2.10 9.36 -10.08
N ASP A 137 2.91 8.32 -9.91
CA ASP A 137 4.26 8.43 -9.35
C ASP A 137 5.24 7.53 -10.12
N PRO A 138 6.48 7.96 -10.37
CA PRO A 138 7.42 7.19 -11.19
C PRO A 138 8.04 5.99 -10.46
N VAL A 139 8.02 5.95 -9.14
CA VAL A 139 8.70 4.92 -8.35
C VAL A 139 7.74 4.04 -7.54
N THR A 140 6.76 4.66 -6.88
CA THR A 140 5.81 3.95 -6.02
C THR A 140 4.38 4.08 -6.54
N ILE A 141 3.42 3.38 -5.95
CA ILE A 141 2.02 3.79 -6.05
C ILE A 141 1.83 5.11 -5.28
N SER A 142 0.74 5.84 -5.60
CA SER A 142 0.47 7.13 -4.95
C SER A 142 0.20 6.98 -3.44
N PRO A 143 0.42 8.03 -2.63
CA PRO A 143 0.00 8.01 -1.22
C PRO A 143 -1.49 7.72 -1.04
N THR A 144 -2.33 8.15 -1.98
CA THR A 144 -3.76 7.83 -2.05
C THR A 144 -3.99 6.31 -2.12
N ASP A 145 -3.29 5.65 -3.04
CA ASP A 145 -3.38 4.20 -3.22
C ASP A 145 -2.79 3.44 -2.03
N LEU A 146 -1.74 3.97 -1.39
CA LEU A 146 -1.17 3.40 -0.15
C LEU A 146 -2.17 3.48 1.03
N VAL A 147 -2.91 4.57 1.16
CA VAL A 147 -3.98 4.68 2.17
C VAL A 147 -5.05 3.63 1.91
N LEU A 148 -5.51 3.48 0.66
CA LEU A 148 -6.47 2.44 0.30
C LEU A 148 -5.90 1.03 0.55
N GLU A 149 -4.63 0.76 0.17
CA GLU A 149 -3.93 -0.50 0.39
C GLU A 149 -3.96 -0.92 1.86
N LYS A 150 -3.69 0.01 2.77
CA LYS A 150 -3.62 -0.30 4.21
C LYS A 150 -5.00 -0.35 4.85
N THR A 151 -5.93 0.50 4.43
CA THR A 151 -7.27 0.56 5.04
C THR A 151 -8.21 -0.54 4.55
N GLN A 152 -7.91 -1.24 3.45
CA GLN A 152 -8.73 -2.34 2.95
C GLN A 152 -8.73 -3.58 3.85
N ILE A 153 -7.72 -3.75 4.72
CA ILE A 153 -7.55 -4.97 5.51
C ILE A 153 -8.63 -5.06 6.60
N HIS A 154 -9.46 -6.11 6.58
CA HIS A 154 -10.54 -6.30 7.54
C HIS A 154 -10.01 -6.39 8.98
N GLU A 155 -8.97 -7.18 9.20
CA GLU A 155 -8.28 -7.31 10.48
C GLU A 155 -6.91 -6.61 10.40
N ILE A 156 -6.93 -5.25 10.35
CA ILE A 156 -5.69 -4.47 10.26
C ILE A 156 -4.77 -4.75 11.44
N ASN A 157 -3.51 -5.01 11.15
CA ASN A 157 -2.47 -5.24 12.15
C ASN A 157 -1.71 -3.95 12.50
N GLU A 158 -0.93 -3.99 13.60
CA GLU A 158 -0.23 -2.80 14.08
C GLU A 158 0.83 -2.28 13.10
N LYS A 159 1.46 -3.14 12.29
CA LYS A 159 2.45 -2.69 11.27
C LYS A 159 1.79 -1.79 10.21
N ASP A 160 0.58 -2.13 9.75
CA ASP A 160 -0.15 -1.34 8.77
C ASP A 160 -0.74 -0.06 9.40
N ILE A 161 -1.09 -0.08 10.68
CA ILE A 161 -1.46 1.13 11.44
C ILE A 161 -0.26 2.09 11.54
N LYS A 162 0.95 1.60 11.82
CA LYS A 162 2.19 2.41 11.85
C LYS A 162 2.49 3.01 10.47
N ASP A 163 2.27 2.24 9.41
CA ASP A 163 2.39 2.73 8.03
C ASP A 163 1.41 3.90 7.77
N LEU A 164 0.14 3.77 8.16
CA LEU A 164 -0.87 4.84 8.02
C LEU A 164 -0.55 6.07 8.88
N VAL A 165 -0.13 5.90 10.14
CA VAL A 165 0.32 7.02 11.00
C VAL A 165 1.43 7.81 10.30
N THR A 166 2.39 7.10 9.69
CA THR A 166 3.51 7.72 8.98
C THR A 166 3.05 8.45 7.71
N LEU A 167 2.16 7.84 6.92
CA LEU A 167 1.59 8.46 5.71
C LEU A 167 0.81 9.73 6.06
N PHE A 168 -0.07 9.68 7.06
CA PHE A 168 -0.83 10.85 7.49
C PHE A 168 0.04 11.93 8.17
N ALA A 169 1.21 11.60 8.71
CA ALA A 169 2.17 12.59 9.16
C ALA A 169 2.88 13.28 7.98
N ALA A 170 3.30 12.51 6.97
CA ALA A 170 4.17 12.99 5.90
C ALA A 170 3.42 13.61 4.71
N CYS A 171 2.32 12.97 4.26
CA CYS A 171 1.65 13.32 3.02
C CYS A 171 0.48 14.29 3.26
N PRO A 172 0.48 15.50 2.68
CA PRO A 172 -0.64 16.44 2.84
C PRO A 172 -1.90 15.89 2.15
N ALA A 173 -3.05 16.23 2.72
CA ALA A 173 -4.35 15.93 2.15
C ALA A 173 -4.70 16.95 1.04
N SER A 174 -5.34 16.49 -0.03
CA SER A 174 -5.75 17.28 -1.20
C SER A 174 -7.07 16.75 -1.75
N ASP A 175 -7.75 17.57 -2.56
CA ASP A 175 -8.96 17.18 -3.30
C ASP A 175 -8.64 16.72 -4.74
N GLN A 176 -7.36 16.75 -5.13
CA GLN A 176 -6.88 16.41 -6.45
C GLN A 176 -5.69 15.46 -6.36
N GLU A 177 -5.44 14.70 -7.42
CA GLU A 177 -4.22 13.91 -7.53
C GLU A 177 -3.00 14.82 -7.60
N GLY A 178 -1.99 14.47 -6.83
CA GLY A 178 -0.72 15.17 -6.80
C GLY A 178 0.37 14.28 -6.23
N ARG A 179 1.60 14.48 -6.70
CA ARG A 179 2.74 13.72 -6.22
C ARG A 179 2.96 13.97 -4.72
N GLY A 180 3.07 12.91 -3.94
CA GLY A 180 3.27 12.99 -2.50
C GLY A 180 2.04 13.47 -1.71
N GLN A 181 0.84 13.49 -2.32
CA GLN A 181 -0.40 13.94 -1.71
C GLN A 181 -1.42 12.80 -1.60
N ILE A 182 -2.29 12.91 -0.59
CA ILE A 182 -3.44 12.00 -0.39
C ILE A 182 -4.68 12.68 -0.97
N ASN A 183 -5.21 12.17 -2.08
CA ASN A 183 -6.44 12.64 -2.69
C ASN A 183 -7.66 12.09 -1.92
N ARG A 184 -8.22 12.89 -1.02
CA ARG A 184 -9.36 12.52 -0.19
C ARG A 184 -10.63 12.25 -1.01
N ARG A 185 -10.84 13.05 -2.05
CA ARG A 185 -12.00 12.91 -2.92
C ARG A 185 -12.00 11.54 -3.63
N TYR A 186 -10.87 11.13 -4.20
CA TYR A 186 -10.78 9.82 -4.85
C TYR A 186 -11.00 8.66 -3.87
N ILE A 187 -10.46 8.74 -2.64
CA ILE A 187 -10.73 7.75 -1.59
C ILE A 187 -12.23 7.71 -1.29
N GLY A 188 -12.87 8.88 -1.13
CA GLY A 188 -14.32 8.97 -0.92
C GLY A 188 -15.12 8.32 -2.05
N GLU A 189 -14.75 8.56 -3.31
CA GLU A 189 -15.40 7.96 -4.50
C GLU A 189 -15.26 6.43 -4.51
N VAL A 190 -14.07 5.89 -4.24
CA VAL A 190 -13.83 4.42 -4.16
C VAL A 190 -14.69 3.79 -3.06
N LEU A 191 -14.68 4.38 -1.87
CA LEU A 191 -15.42 3.85 -0.71
C LEU A 191 -16.94 4.05 -0.84
N ALA A 192 -17.39 5.01 -1.65
CA ALA A 192 -18.81 5.22 -1.93
C ALA A 192 -19.40 4.18 -2.89
N ASP A 193 -18.58 3.34 -3.52
CA ASP A 193 -19.02 2.25 -4.40
C ASP A 193 -19.07 0.88 -3.69
N ASP A 194 -18.20 0.66 -2.71
CA ASP A 194 -18.11 -0.58 -1.93
C ASP A 194 -18.40 -0.32 -0.43
N TRP A 195 -19.58 -0.77 0.03
CA TRP A 195 -20.00 -0.64 1.43
C TRP A 195 -19.04 -1.40 2.38
N GLY A 196 -18.57 -2.57 1.99
CA GLY A 196 -17.70 -3.39 2.81
C GLY A 196 -16.35 -2.71 3.03
N PHE A 197 -15.76 -2.21 1.96
CA PHE A 197 -14.52 -1.45 2.03
C PHE A 197 -14.70 -0.15 2.82
N TRP A 198 -15.81 0.59 2.60
CA TRP A 198 -16.15 1.77 3.38
C TRP A 198 -16.21 1.45 4.88
N TYR A 199 -16.85 0.34 5.26
CA TYR A 199 -16.99 -0.07 6.66
C TYR A 199 -15.62 -0.35 7.31
N ASP A 200 -14.79 -1.16 6.64
CA ASP A 200 -13.47 -1.52 7.16
C ASP A 200 -12.52 -0.33 7.16
N ALA A 201 -12.51 0.50 6.12
CA ALA A 201 -11.67 1.69 6.04
C ALA A 201 -12.00 2.68 7.18
N ASN A 202 -13.28 2.97 7.44
CA ASN A 202 -13.66 3.85 8.57
C ASN A 202 -13.24 3.26 9.91
N SER A 203 -13.50 1.96 10.15
CA SER A 203 -13.07 1.27 11.37
C SER A 203 -11.54 1.32 11.56
N ASN A 204 -10.79 1.14 10.47
CA ASN A 204 -9.34 1.18 10.50
C ASN A 204 -8.80 2.58 10.73
N LEU A 205 -9.41 3.62 10.13
CA LEU A 205 -9.04 5.01 10.41
C LEU A 205 -9.28 5.38 11.88
N ASP A 206 -10.35 4.86 12.52
CA ASP A 206 -10.57 5.05 13.96
C ASP A 206 -9.49 4.37 14.80
N LYS A 207 -9.04 3.18 14.41
CA LYS A 207 -7.89 2.52 15.06
C LYS A 207 -6.61 3.33 14.90
N VAL A 208 -6.35 3.91 13.69
CA VAL A 208 -5.18 4.78 13.47
C VAL A 208 -5.19 5.97 14.41
N ILE A 209 -6.34 6.63 14.62
CA ILE A 209 -6.50 7.73 15.58
C ILE A 209 -6.13 7.26 17.00
N GLN A 210 -6.70 6.14 17.46
CA GLN A 210 -6.44 5.59 18.80
C GLN A 210 -4.95 5.25 19.00
N PHE A 211 -4.32 4.60 18.03
CA PHE A 211 -2.92 4.26 18.10
C PHE A 211 -2.00 5.48 18.03
N ALA A 212 -2.33 6.49 17.21
CA ALA A 212 -1.56 7.74 17.16
C ALA A 212 -1.59 8.48 18.52
N GLN A 213 -2.75 8.51 19.19
CA GLN A 213 -2.88 9.07 20.55
C GLN A 213 -2.01 8.29 21.54
N ARG A 214 -2.06 6.95 21.51
CA ARG A 214 -1.23 6.08 22.34
C ARG A 214 0.26 6.28 22.09
N TYR A 215 0.71 6.37 20.81
CA TYR A 215 2.11 6.62 20.49
C TYR A 215 2.60 7.98 21.00
N LYS A 216 1.71 8.98 21.09
CA LYS A 216 2.03 10.25 21.72
C LYS A 216 2.18 10.11 23.24
N GLU A 217 1.30 9.36 23.91
CA GLU A 217 1.40 9.07 25.35
C GLU A 217 2.69 8.30 25.67
N ASP A 218 3.10 7.35 24.82
CA ASP A 218 4.34 6.59 24.92
C ASP A 218 5.59 7.40 24.54
N GLY A 219 5.46 8.68 24.17
CA GLY A 219 6.57 9.55 23.77
C GLY A 219 7.16 9.25 22.39
N ARG A 220 6.50 8.40 21.59
CA ARG A 220 6.93 8.05 20.22
C ARG A 220 6.41 9.01 19.14
N LEU A 221 5.46 9.86 19.46
CA LEU A 221 4.87 10.82 18.55
C LEU A 221 4.78 12.21 19.20
N ASP A 222 5.20 13.23 18.45
CA ASP A 222 5.14 14.61 18.93
C ASP A 222 3.72 15.16 18.84
N THR A 223 3.38 16.13 19.73
CA THR A 223 2.03 16.72 19.81
C THR A 223 1.60 17.38 18.50
N GLU A 224 2.48 18.10 17.81
CA GLU A 224 2.16 18.78 16.55
C GLU A 224 1.95 17.81 15.40
N ILE A 225 2.73 16.74 15.37
CA ILE A 225 2.54 15.65 14.39
C ILE A 225 1.20 14.94 14.65
N LEU A 226 0.85 14.66 15.91
CA LEU A 226 -0.46 14.10 16.26
C LEU A 226 -1.61 14.99 15.78
N LYS A 227 -1.55 16.30 16.05
CA LYS A 227 -2.59 17.25 15.58
C LYS A 227 -2.75 17.19 14.05
N THR A 228 -1.64 17.13 13.33
CA THR A 228 -1.62 17.03 11.86
C THR A 228 -2.31 15.73 11.38
N ILE A 229 -1.97 14.61 11.98
CA ILE A 229 -2.56 13.29 11.65
C ILE A 229 -4.06 13.32 11.89
N LEU A 230 -4.49 13.78 13.08
CA LEU A 230 -5.90 13.83 13.45
C LEU A 230 -6.71 14.74 12.50
N ALA A 231 -6.17 15.92 12.16
CA ALA A 231 -6.83 16.83 11.23
C ALA A 231 -7.02 16.17 9.85
N ARG A 232 -5.97 15.58 9.30
CA ARG A 232 -6.00 14.92 7.97
C ARG A 232 -6.95 13.72 7.92
N ILE A 233 -6.98 12.90 8.97
CA ILE A 233 -7.91 11.76 9.05
C ILE A 233 -9.35 12.24 9.21
N ASN A 234 -9.61 13.26 10.04
CA ASN A 234 -10.97 13.80 10.22
C ASN A 234 -11.49 14.43 8.92
N ASP A 235 -10.65 15.18 8.20
CA ASP A 235 -11.00 15.72 6.88
C ASP A 235 -11.31 14.62 5.88
N LEU A 236 -10.48 13.55 5.84
CA LEU A 236 -10.74 12.39 4.98
C LEU A 236 -12.06 11.70 5.35
N LYS A 237 -12.33 11.46 6.63
CA LYS A 237 -13.59 10.82 7.06
C LYS A 237 -14.80 11.67 6.68
N LYS A 238 -14.70 12.99 6.78
CA LYS A 238 -15.74 13.90 6.31
C LYS A 238 -16.01 13.73 4.82
N ASP A 239 -14.97 13.71 3.98
CA ASP A 239 -15.11 13.55 2.53
C ASP A 239 -15.67 12.17 2.18
N ILE A 240 -15.28 11.11 2.91
CA ILE A 240 -15.85 9.76 2.78
C ILE A 240 -17.36 9.78 3.07
N ASP A 241 -17.80 10.46 4.11
CA ASP A 241 -19.22 10.52 4.51
C ASP A 241 -20.04 11.35 3.52
N GLU A 242 -19.51 12.45 3.02
CA GLU A 242 -20.15 13.35 2.04
C GLU A 242 -20.19 12.78 0.62
N ALA A 243 -19.33 11.83 0.28
CA ALA A 243 -19.27 11.21 -1.04
C ALA A 243 -20.61 10.52 -1.40
N PRO A 244 -21.19 10.80 -2.59
CA PRO A 244 -22.49 10.27 -2.98
C PRO A 244 -22.46 8.76 -3.19
N LYS A 245 -23.12 8.00 -2.31
CA LYS A 245 -23.12 6.54 -2.30
C LYS A 245 -23.87 5.96 -3.51
N THR A 246 -23.26 4.97 -4.18
CA THR A 246 -23.85 4.30 -5.33
C THR A 246 -25.09 3.46 -4.96
N LYS A 247 -25.83 3.03 -5.98
CA LYS A 247 -26.97 2.10 -5.78
C LYS A 247 -26.50 0.75 -5.21
N GLN A 248 -25.33 0.29 -5.62
CA GLN A 248 -24.73 -0.96 -5.14
C GLN A 248 -24.39 -0.86 -3.66
N TRP A 249 -23.73 0.21 -3.26
CA TRP A 249 -23.41 0.50 -1.87
C TRP A 249 -24.68 0.50 -0.98
N LYS A 250 -25.71 1.27 -1.37
CA LYS A 250 -26.99 1.36 -0.64
C LYS A 250 -27.75 0.02 -0.58
N LYS A 251 -27.59 -0.83 -1.60
CA LYS A 251 -28.17 -2.18 -1.57
C LYS A 251 -27.45 -3.05 -0.55
N ARG A 252 -26.10 -2.99 -0.54
CA ARG A 252 -25.28 -3.78 0.38
C ARG A 252 -25.43 -3.34 1.84
N GLU A 253 -25.58 -2.05 2.09
CA GLU A 253 -25.82 -1.45 3.41
C GLU A 253 -27.01 -2.09 4.14
N LYS A 254 -28.08 -2.47 3.42
CA LYS A 254 -29.27 -3.12 4.01
C LYS A 254 -28.96 -4.45 4.69
N ASP A 255 -27.97 -5.17 4.20
CA ASP A 255 -27.48 -6.40 4.83
C ASP A 255 -26.56 -6.08 6.03
N GLY A 256 -25.87 -4.96 6.01
CA GLY A 256 -24.95 -4.52 7.04
C GLY A 256 -23.93 -5.60 7.37
N THR A 257 -23.65 -5.77 8.66
CA THR A 257 -22.71 -6.78 9.17
C THR A 257 -23.32 -8.18 9.33
N LYS A 258 -24.56 -8.37 8.93
CA LYS A 258 -25.25 -9.69 9.02
C LYS A 258 -24.69 -10.69 8.00
N LYS A 259 -24.07 -10.21 6.92
CA LYS A 259 -23.45 -11.03 5.89
C LYS A 259 -21.99 -10.64 5.76
N LYS A 260 -21.10 -11.61 5.60
CA LYS A 260 -19.68 -11.39 5.35
C LYS A 260 -19.49 -10.41 4.19
N TRP A 261 -18.61 -9.43 4.35
CA TRP A 261 -18.38 -8.34 3.38
C TRP A 261 -16.94 -8.24 2.91
N TRP A 262 -16.05 -9.11 3.39
CA TRP A 262 -14.64 -9.16 3.04
C TRP A 262 -14.24 -10.51 2.47
N ASN A 263 -13.15 -10.52 1.71
CA ASN A 263 -12.49 -11.76 1.31
C ASN A 263 -11.51 -12.18 2.41
N ASP A 264 -11.35 -13.50 2.61
CA ASP A 264 -10.29 -14.02 3.47
C ASP A 264 -8.94 -13.75 2.81
N VAL A 265 -8.02 -13.21 3.58
CA VAL A 265 -6.64 -13.01 3.17
C VAL A 265 -5.85 -14.23 3.63
N GLU A 266 -5.35 -15.01 2.69
CA GLU A 266 -4.43 -16.09 3.01
C GLU A 266 -3.08 -15.46 3.44
N GLU A 267 -2.87 -15.31 4.76
CA GLU A 267 -1.52 -15.05 5.27
C GLU A 267 -0.66 -16.29 5.02
N ARG A 268 0.39 -16.14 4.23
CA ARG A 268 1.42 -17.18 4.18
C ARG A 268 2.09 -17.22 5.55
N THR A 269 1.82 -18.26 6.33
CA THR A 269 2.68 -18.66 7.45
C THR A 269 4.06 -18.92 6.85
N ARG A 270 5.00 -18.06 7.17
CA ARG A 270 6.44 -18.17 6.80
C ARG A 270 7.16 -19.09 7.76
#